data_e56bde4c9356abbcc7e54c02eb644604
#
_entry.id   e56bde4c9356abbcc7e54c02eb644604
#
_cell.length_a   1.000
_cell.length_b   1.000
_cell.length_c   1.000
_cell.angle_alpha   90.00
_cell.angle_beta   90.00
_cell.angle_gamma   90.00
#
_symmetry.space_group_name_H-M   'P 1'
#
loop_
_entity.id
_entity.type
_entity.pdbx_description
1 polymer ?
#
loop_
_entity_poly.entity_id
_entity_poly.type
_entity_poly.pdbx_seq_one_letter_code
_entity_poly.pdbx_strand_id
1 'polypeptide(L)'
;MIQLRTSEARGHFDHGWLDTRHTFSFADYFDPGHMGFHSLRVINEDRVQPGKGFGTHPHRDMEIVSVVVSGSLKHRDSMGNGSVILPGEVQRMTAGTGITHSEFNGSKEDPVHFLQIWILPERTGLQPGYEQRAFPPETRRRRLLLVASRDGREGSVTVHQDASIFVSDLGPGDAVEHAIQPGRHAWVQVILGGLRLNGQELCAGDGASTSGEERLVLESSSETEFLLFDLA
;
A
#
# COMPACT_ATOMS: atom_id res chain seq x y z
N MET A 1 21.93 -4.84 -0.57
CA MET A 1 21.73 -5.19 0.87
C MET A 1 20.32 -4.78 1.27
N ILE A 2 19.58 -5.67 1.94
CA ILE A 2 18.20 -5.45 2.40
C ILE A 2 18.23 -4.67 3.73
N GLN A 3 17.41 -3.64 3.85
CA GLN A 3 17.22 -2.84 5.07
C GLN A 3 15.81 -3.07 5.60
N LEU A 4 15.72 -3.54 6.85
CA LEU A 4 14.46 -3.80 7.53
C LEU A 4 13.90 -2.53 8.18
N ARG A 5 12.58 -2.39 8.09
CA ARG A 5 11.76 -1.43 8.83
C ARG A 5 10.72 -2.24 9.60
N THR A 6 11.04 -2.61 10.84
CA THR A 6 10.10 -3.42 11.64
C THR A 6 8.85 -2.63 11.99
N SER A 7 7.74 -3.33 12.18
CA SER A 7 6.45 -2.74 12.56
C SER A 7 6.56 -1.88 13.81
N GLU A 8 7.34 -2.33 14.80
CA GLU A 8 7.54 -1.60 16.06
C GLU A 8 8.42 -0.36 15.94
N ALA A 9 9.29 -0.29 14.90
CA ALA A 9 10.10 0.90 14.63
C ALA A 9 9.33 1.99 13.86
N ARG A 10 8.14 1.70 13.37
CA ARG A 10 7.25 2.67 12.69
C ARG A 10 6.65 3.64 13.71
N GLY A 11 6.29 4.85 13.28
CA GLY A 11 5.50 5.76 14.10
C GLY A 11 4.16 5.12 14.46
N HIS A 12 3.80 5.06 15.75
CA HIS A 12 2.54 4.47 16.20
C HIS A 12 1.75 5.46 17.02
N PHE A 13 0.47 5.62 16.68
CA PHE A 13 -0.48 6.50 17.38
C PHE A 13 -1.81 5.78 17.54
N ASP A 14 -2.36 5.85 18.76
CA ASP A 14 -3.71 5.42 19.07
C ASP A 14 -4.54 6.62 19.53
N HIS A 15 -5.49 7.01 18.70
CA HIS A 15 -6.43 8.11 18.98
C HIS A 15 -7.78 7.60 19.51
N GLY A 16 -7.87 6.32 19.89
CA GLY A 16 -9.09 5.65 20.32
C GLY A 16 -10.01 5.24 19.16
N TRP A 17 -10.25 6.14 18.21
CA TRP A 17 -11.03 5.82 17.01
C TRP A 17 -10.17 5.35 15.84
N LEU A 18 -8.88 5.64 15.87
CA LEU A 18 -7.87 5.32 14.86
C LEU A 18 -6.63 4.79 15.56
N ASP A 19 -6.24 3.54 15.28
CA ASP A 19 -4.92 2.99 15.54
C ASP A 19 -4.15 3.02 14.22
N THR A 20 -3.04 3.77 14.15
CA THR A 20 -2.28 3.99 12.92
C THR A 20 -0.79 3.77 13.11
N ARG A 21 -0.15 3.14 12.10
CA ARG A 21 1.30 2.98 12.02
C ARG A 21 1.83 3.64 10.74
N HIS A 22 2.81 4.51 10.91
CA HIS A 22 3.43 5.28 9.82
C HIS A 22 4.82 4.71 9.50
N THR A 23 4.98 4.16 8.32
CA THR A 23 6.28 3.62 7.85
C THR A 23 7.30 4.73 7.62
N PHE A 24 6.84 5.84 7.08
CA PHE A 24 7.62 7.06 6.81
C PHE A 24 7.05 8.25 7.57
N SER A 25 7.79 9.35 7.63
CA SER A 25 7.34 10.60 8.24
C SER A 25 6.01 11.07 7.61
N PHE A 26 5.01 11.26 8.45
CA PHE A 26 3.66 11.64 8.05
C PHE A 26 2.96 12.35 9.21
N ALA A 27 2.18 13.42 8.92
CA ALA A 27 1.50 14.24 9.91
C ALA A 27 2.46 14.68 11.05
N ASP A 28 2.15 14.32 12.30
CA ASP A 28 2.96 14.67 13.48
C ASP A 28 4.14 13.71 13.71
N TYR A 29 4.23 12.61 12.95
CA TYR A 29 5.38 11.71 13.01
C TYR A 29 6.51 12.22 12.13
N PHE A 30 7.67 12.48 12.73
CA PHE A 30 8.87 12.92 12.03
C PHE A 30 10.09 12.05 12.38
N ASP A 31 10.61 11.36 11.38
CA ASP A 31 11.83 10.58 11.41
C ASP A 31 12.67 10.94 10.18
N PRO A 32 13.76 11.73 10.33
CA PRO A 32 14.56 12.18 9.19
C PRO A 32 15.26 11.05 8.43
N GLY A 33 15.43 9.88 9.06
CA GLY A 33 15.95 8.68 8.41
C GLY A 33 14.90 7.94 7.55
N HIS A 34 13.61 8.30 7.70
CA HIS A 34 12.49 7.60 7.03
C HIS A 34 11.49 8.61 6.46
N MET A 35 11.92 9.37 5.46
CA MET A 35 11.07 10.38 4.78
C MET A 35 10.31 9.81 3.57
N GLY A 36 10.67 8.61 3.13
CA GLY A 36 10.17 7.91 1.96
C GLY A 36 11.23 6.96 1.41
N PHE A 37 10.90 6.26 0.33
CA PHE A 37 11.82 5.39 -0.39
C PHE A 37 11.59 5.55 -1.89
N HIS A 38 12.51 6.23 -2.60
CA HIS A 38 12.33 6.65 -3.99
C HIS A 38 11.02 7.43 -4.18
N SER A 39 10.14 7.01 -5.09
CA SER A 39 8.83 7.64 -5.27
C SER A 39 7.78 7.24 -4.22
N LEU A 40 8.04 6.23 -3.40
CA LEU A 40 7.15 5.79 -2.32
C LEU A 40 7.26 6.74 -1.13
N ARG A 41 6.19 7.50 -0.85
CA ARG A 41 6.20 8.58 0.15
C ARG A 41 5.50 8.20 1.45
N VAL A 42 4.45 7.40 1.39
CA VAL A 42 3.66 6.98 2.56
C VAL A 42 3.29 5.51 2.43
N ILE A 43 3.38 4.78 3.53
CA ILE A 43 2.63 3.58 3.83
C ILE A 43 2.12 3.74 5.25
N ASN A 44 0.86 4.09 5.40
CA ASN A 44 0.16 4.05 6.68
C ASN A 44 -0.67 2.79 6.76
N GLU A 45 -0.69 2.18 7.92
CA GLU A 45 -1.53 1.04 8.24
C GLU A 45 -2.52 1.49 9.31
N ASP A 46 -3.78 1.54 8.93
CA ASP A 46 -4.85 2.16 9.70
C ASP A 46 -5.92 1.15 10.11
N ARG A 47 -6.29 1.18 11.39
CA ARG A 47 -7.46 0.49 11.93
C ARG A 47 -8.44 1.53 12.45
N VAL A 48 -9.57 1.65 11.78
CA VAL A 48 -10.58 2.68 12.06
C VAL A 48 -11.81 2.04 12.68
N GLN A 49 -12.24 2.57 13.82
CA GLN A 49 -13.40 2.07 14.55
C GLN A 49 -14.72 2.25 13.75
N PRO A 50 -15.77 1.47 14.08
CA PRO A 50 -17.06 1.54 13.40
C PRO A 50 -17.63 2.95 13.31
N GLY A 51 -18.08 3.34 12.11
CA GLY A 51 -18.71 4.63 11.86
C GLY A 51 -17.78 5.84 11.96
N LYS A 52 -16.47 5.63 12.21
CA LYS A 52 -15.44 6.67 12.25
C LYS A 52 -14.72 6.76 10.91
N GLY A 53 -13.88 7.79 10.76
CA GLY A 53 -13.10 8.00 9.54
C GLY A 53 -12.53 9.39 9.44
N PHE A 54 -11.96 9.66 8.27
CA PHE A 54 -11.33 10.92 7.94
C PHE A 54 -12.34 11.83 7.23
N GLY A 55 -12.65 12.95 7.84
CA GLY A 55 -13.51 13.99 7.26
C GLY A 55 -12.93 14.56 5.97
N THR A 56 -13.69 15.39 5.28
CA THR A 56 -13.24 15.99 4.01
C THR A 56 -11.95 16.76 4.18
N HIS A 57 -10.92 16.37 3.42
CA HIS A 57 -9.59 16.97 3.41
C HIS A 57 -9.01 17.02 2.00
N PRO A 58 -8.09 17.96 1.72
CA PRO A 58 -7.54 18.16 0.37
C PRO A 58 -6.26 17.35 0.14
N HIS A 59 -6.03 16.99 -1.14
CA HIS A 59 -4.75 16.51 -1.67
C HIS A 59 -4.40 17.22 -2.96
N ARG A 60 -3.11 17.29 -3.27
CA ARG A 60 -2.55 17.81 -4.51
C ARG A 60 -1.28 17.04 -4.87
N ASP A 61 -1.10 16.80 -6.19
CA ASP A 61 0.14 16.23 -6.75
C ASP A 61 0.61 14.96 -6.04
N MET A 62 -0.34 14.01 -5.87
CA MET A 62 -0.09 12.72 -5.22
C MET A 62 -0.90 11.62 -5.88
N GLU A 63 -0.31 10.45 -6.05
CA GLU A 63 -1.00 9.19 -6.35
C GLU A 63 -1.29 8.50 -5.02
N ILE A 64 -2.55 8.27 -4.73
CA ILE A 64 -3.01 7.66 -3.47
C ILE A 64 -3.64 6.32 -3.80
N VAL A 65 -3.14 5.25 -3.17
CA VAL A 65 -3.62 3.89 -3.36
C VAL A 65 -4.09 3.35 -2.02
N SER A 66 -5.33 2.86 -1.96
CA SER A 66 -5.91 2.23 -0.76
C SER A 66 -6.09 0.73 -1.01
N VAL A 67 -5.63 -0.07 -0.05
CA VAL A 67 -5.76 -1.53 -0.03
C VAL A 67 -6.44 -1.93 1.27
N VAL A 68 -7.65 -2.46 1.18
CA VAL A 68 -8.41 -2.92 2.35
C VAL A 68 -8.02 -4.34 2.69
N VAL A 69 -7.61 -4.55 3.95
CA VAL A 69 -7.23 -5.86 4.50
C VAL A 69 -8.44 -6.57 5.09
N SER A 70 -9.26 -5.84 5.86
CA SER A 70 -10.51 -6.36 6.43
C SER A 70 -11.52 -5.24 6.66
N GLY A 71 -12.80 -5.60 6.72
CA GLY A 71 -13.89 -4.64 6.84
C GLY A 71 -14.24 -3.97 5.52
N SER A 72 -14.62 -2.70 5.54
CA SER A 72 -14.97 -1.92 4.33
C SER A 72 -14.63 -0.44 4.50
N LEU A 73 -14.04 0.17 3.48
CA LEU A 73 -13.68 1.57 3.46
C LEU A 73 -14.59 2.32 2.49
N LYS A 74 -15.34 3.30 2.99
CA LYS A 74 -16.24 4.13 2.19
C LYS A 74 -15.54 5.41 1.78
N HIS A 75 -15.39 5.62 0.47
CA HIS A 75 -14.77 6.79 -0.14
C HIS A 75 -15.81 7.73 -0.76
N ARG A 76 -15.57 9.04 -0.67
CA ARG A 76 -16.25 10.08 -1.45
C ARG A 76 -15.27 11.19 -1.81
N ASP A 77 -15.37 11.73 -3.03
CA ASP A 77 -14.53 12.81 -3.50
C ASP A 77 -15.28 13.97 -4.17
N SER A 78 -14.54 15.06 -4.44
CA SER A 78 -15.07 16.27 -5.07
C SER A 78 -15.36 16.14 -6.56
N MET A 79 -14.96 15.02 -7.21
CA MET A 79 -15.29 14.71 -8.60
C MET A 79 -16.67 14.04 -8.71
N GLY A 80 -17.31 13.70 -7.57
CA GLY A 80 -18.58 13.03 -7.51
C GLY A 80 -18.49 11.51 -7.42
N ASN A 81 -17.29 10.94 -7.28
CA ASN A 81 -17.14 9.52 -7.02
C ASN A 81 -17.60 9.20 -5.59
N GLY A 82 -18.24 8.06 -5.44
CA GLY A 82 -18.60 7.47 -4.16
C GLY A 82 -18.58 5.96 -4.28
N SER A 83 -17.80 5.30 -3.44
CA SER A 83 -17.61 3.85 -3.49
C SER A 83 -17.40 3.26 -2.10
N VAL A 84 -17.48 1.94 -2.04
CA VAL A 84 -17.04 1.13 -0.92
C VAL A 84 -15.94 0.22 -1.44
N ILE A 85 -14.77 0.26 -0.79
CA ILE A 85 -13.63 -0.58 -1.10
C ILE A 85 -13.65 -1.75 -0.13
N LEU A 86 -13.56 -2.97 -0.67
CA LEU A 86 -13.59 -4.23 0.06
C LEU A 86 -12.23 -4.94 0.01
N PRO A 87 -11.98 -5.93 0.88
CA PRO A 87 -10.81 -6.80 0.77
C PRO A 87 -10.71 -7.44 -0.62
N GLY A 88 -9.50 -7.43 -1.19
CA GLY A 88 -9.26 -7.88 -2.56
C GLY A 88 -9.53 -6.82 -3.62
N GLU A 89 -9.84 -5.60 -3.25
CA GLU A 89 -9.94 -4.46 -4.15
C GLU A 89 -8.80 -3.47 -3.92
N VAL A 90 -8.40 -2.80 -4.98
CA VAL A 90 -7.44 -1.70 -4.96
C VAL A 90 -8.11 -0.46 -5.53
N GLN A 91 -8.08 0.61 -4.76
CA GLN A 91 -8.53 1.93 -5.19
C GLN A 91 -7.31 2.80 -5.45
N ARG A 92 -7.34 3.57 -6.55
CA ARG A 92 -6.37 4.62 -6.84
C ARG A 92 -7.08 5.96 -7.04
N MET A 93 -6.56 7.00 -6.40
CA MET A 93 -6.95 8.39 -6.60
C MET A 93 -5.73 9.21 -7.01
N THR A 94 -5.76 9.81 -8.20
CA THR A 94 -4.81 10.84 -8.62
C THR A 94 -5.28 12.18 -8.09
N ALA A 95 -4.52 12.82 -7.20
CA ALA A 95 -4.89 14.12 -6.65
C ALA A 95 -4.67 15.27 -7.65
N GLY A 96 -3.63 15.17 -8.48
CA GLY A 96 -3.33 16.10 -9.57
C GLY A 96 -3.42 17.57 -9.18
N THR A 97 -4.16 18.37 -9.92
CA THR A 97 -4.33 19.82 -9.69
C THR A 97 -5.06 20.16 -8.39
N GLY A 98 -5.65 19.17 -7.73
CA GLY A 98 -6.30 19.27 -6.43
C GLY A 98 -7.62 18.50 -6.38
N ILE A 99 -7.83 17.78 -5.29
CA ILE A 99 -9.04 17.05 -4.98
C ILE A 99 -9.31 17.14 -3.48
N THR A 100 -10.57 17.09 -3.08
CA THR A 100 -10.93 16.83 -1.68
C THR A 100 -11.65 15.50 -1.60
N HIS A 101 -11.37 14.73 -0.55
CA HIS A 101 -12.06 13.46 -0.30
C HIS A 101 -12.29 13.21 1.18
N SER A 102 -13.10 12.21 1.45
CA SER A 102 -13.36 11.69 2.80
C SER A 102 -13.37 10.17 2.77
N GLU A 103 -12.88 9.55 3.84
CA GLU A 103 -12.79 8.10 3.99
C GLU A 103 -13.35 7.68 5.34
N PHE A 104 -14.36 6.83 5.34
CA PHE A 104 -15.02 6.35 6.55
C PHE A 104 -15.09 4.84 6.59
N ASN A 105 -15.04 4.29 7.78
CA ASN A 105 -15.43 2.90 7.96
C ASN A 105 -16.88 2.70 7.49
N GLY A 106 -17.07 1.77 6.56
CA GLY A 106 -18.38 1.45 5.98
C GLY A 106 -19.30 0.68 6.91
N SER A 107 -18.75 0.04 7.96
CA SER A 107 -19.50 -0.71 8.98
C SER A 107 -19.82 0.16 10.19
N LYS A 108 -20.92 -0.17 10.87
CA LYS A 108 -21.30 0.39 12.18
C LYS A 108 -20.94 -0.54 13.34
N GLU A 109 -20.46 -1.74 13.06
CA GLU A 109 -20.24 -2.81 14.04
C GLU A 109 -18.78 -3.25 14.08
N ASP A 110 -18.14 -3.40 12.91
CA ASP A 110 -16.78 -3.93 12.79
C ASP A 110 -15.78 -2.85 12.40
N PRO A 111 -14.53 -2.91 12.88
CA PRO A 111 -13.46 -2.03 12.45
C PRO A 111 -13.05 -2.32 10.99
N VAL A 112 -12.52 -1.31 10.31
CA VAL A 112 -11.83 -1.48 9.03
C VAL A 112 -10.33 -1.42 9.24
N HIS A 113 -9.60 -2.33 8.58
CA HIS A 113 -8.14 -2.34 8.51
C HIS A 113 -7.72 -2.16 7.05
N PHE A 114 -6.88 -1.18 6.77
CA PHE A 114 -6.41 -0.89 5.40
C PHE A 114 -5.01 -0.26 5.41
N LEU A 115 -4.36 -0.31 4.25
CA LEU A 115 -3.14 0.43 3.98
C LEU A 115 -3.46 1.62 3.08
N GLN A 116 -2.95 2.80 3.48
CA GLN A 116 -2.94 4.01 2.68
C GLN A 116 -1.52 4.23 2.14
N ILE A 117 -1.37 4.19 0.82
CA ILE A 117 -0.08 4.26 0.13
C ILE A 117 -0.05 5.52 -0.72
N TRP A 118 1.01 6.33 -0.58
CA TRP A 118 1.19 7.51 -1.41
C TRP A 118 2.46 7.39 -2.24
N ILE A 119 2.33 7.67 -3.52
CA ILE A 119 3.42 7.67 -4.49
C ILE A 119 3.51 9.07 -5.10
N LEU A 120 4.72 9.63 -5.11
CA LEU A 120 4.98 10.89 -5.80
C LEU A 120 4.76 10.69 -7.31
N PRO A 121 3.93 11.48 -7.97
CA PRO A 121 3.73 11.35 -9.41
C PRO A 121 4.98 11.78 -10.19
N GLU A 122 5.14 11.30 -11.43
CA GLU A 122 6.26 11.67 -12.32
C GLU A 122 6.25 13.15 -12.73
N ARG A 123 5.09 13.80 -12.61
CA ARG A 123 4.90 15.24 -12.87
C ARG A 123 3.74 15.79 -12.06
N THR A 124 3.81 17.06 -11.74
CA THR A 124 2.74 17.81 -11.08
C THR A 124 1.66 18.27 -12.06
N GLY A 125 0.52 18.71 -11.52
CA GLY A 125 -0.56 19.30 -12.31
C GLY A 125 -1.34 18.30 -13.17
N LEU A 126 -1.30 17.02 -12.83
CA LEU A 126 -2.11 16.00 -13.50
C LEU A 126 -3.60 16.29 -13.34
N GLN A 127 -4.41 15.74 -14.22
CA GLN A 127 -5.86 15.74 -14.07
C GLN A 127 -6.23 14.83 -12.87
N PRO A 128 -7.06 15.28 -11.94
CA PRO A 128 -7.61 14.39 -10.92
C PRO A 128 -8.32 13.18 -11.53
N GLY A 129 -8.17 12.01 -10.92
CA GLY A 129 -8.74 10.79 -11.46
C GLY A 129 -8.99 9.75 -10.37
N TYR A 130 -9.87 8.79 -10.69
CA TYR A 130 -10.27 7.72 -9.78
C TYR A 130 -10.36 6.39 -10.54
N GLU A 131 -9.84 5.33 -9.95
CA GLU A 131 -10.03 3.95 -10.39
C GLU A 131 -10.20 3.03 -9.18
N GLN A 132 -11.03 2.00 -9.33
CA GLN A 132 -11.16 0.91 -8.37
C GLN A 132 -11.30 -0.40 -9.14
N ARG A 133 -10.53 -1.42 -8.76
CA ARG A 133 -10.53 -2.74 -9.39
C ARG A 133 -10.46 -3.85 -8.37
N ALA A 134 -11.14 -4.95 -8.66
CA ALA A 134 -11.10 -6.17 -7.87
C ALA A 134 -9.96 -7.08 -8.33
N PHE A 135 -9.25 -7.62 -7.35
CA PHE A 135 -8.16 -8.60 -7.49
C PHE A 135 -8.46 -9.76 -6.53
N PRO A 136 -9.37 -10.67 -6.91
CA PRO A 136 -9.84 -11.74 -6.03
C PRO A 136 -8.68 -12.62 -5.51
N PRO A 137 -8.77 -13.17 -4.29
CA PRO A 137 -7.70 -13.95 -3.68
C PRO A 137 -7.18 -15.10 -4.56
N GLU A 138 -8.07 -15.78 -5.31
CA GLU A 138 -7.70 -16.85 -6.23
C GLU A 138 -6.77 -16.39 -7.37
N THR A 139 -6.78 -15.09 -7.70
CA THR A 139 -5.94 -14.53 -8.76
C THR A 139 -4.55 -14.14 -8.30
N ARG A 140 -4.29 -14.04 -6.99
CA ARG A 140 -3.02 -13.60 -6.40
C ARG A 140 -2.29 -14.71 -5.61
N ARG A 141 -2.90 -15.90 -5.56
CA ARG A 141 -2.33 -17.03 -4.85
C ARG A 141 -1.09 -17.58 -5.56
N ARG A 142 0.03 -17.73 -4.83
CA ARG A 142 1.33 -18.26 -5.27
C ARG A 142 1.93 -17.49 -6.45
N ARG A 143 1.65 -16.23 -6.58
CA ARG A 143 2.22 -15.37 -7.63
C ARG A 143 2.20 -13.92 -7.23
N LEU A 144 3.07 -13.14 -7.84
CA LEU A 144 3.03 -11.69 -7.78
C LEU A 144 2.00 -11.19 -8.81
N LEU A 145 0.84 -10.75 -8.35
CA LEU A 145 -0.19 -10.18 -9.20
C LEU A 145 0.00 -8.67 -9.27
N LEU A 146 0.17 -8.14 -10.48
CA LEU A 146 0.30 -6.70 -10.71
C LEU A 146 -1.05 -6.00 -10.46
N VAL A 147 -1.09 -5.10 -9.47
CA VAL A 147 -2.33 -4.39 -9.07
C VAL A 147 -2.29 -2.90 -9.39
N ALA A 148 -1.09 -2.30 -9.51
CA ALA A 148 -0.92 -0.93 -9.97
C ALA A 148 0.33 -0.82 -10.84
N SER A 149 0.25 -0.05 -11.94
CA SER A 149 1.36 0.19 -12.85
C SER A 149 1.19 1.52 -13.59
N ARG A 150 2.27 1.99 -14.23
CA ARG A 150 2.26 3.27 -14.97
C ARG A 150 1.24 3.31 -16.11
N ASP A 151 0.99 2.20 -16.76
CA ASP A 151 0.18 2.06 -17.97
C ASP A 151 -1.09 1.23 -17.80
N GLY A 152 -1.38 0.75 -16.60
CA GLY A 152 -2.55 -0.10 -16.33
C GLY A 152 -2.48 -1.49 -17.00
N ARG A 153 -1.25 -1.93 -17.38
CA ARG A 153 -1.07 -3.25 -18.00
C ARG A 153 -1.57 -4.38 -17.11
N GLU A 154 -1.89 -5.51 -17.71
CA GLU A 154 -2.41 -6.71 -17.03
C GLU A 154 -3.69 -6.47 -16.20
N GLY A 155 -4.41 -5.37 -16.49
CA GLY A 155 -5.62 -5.02 -15.76
C GLY A 155 -5.37 -4.33 -14.42
N SER A 156 -4.15 -3.88 -14.12
CA SER A 156 -3.84 -3.08 -12.94
C SER A 156 -4.48 -1.70 -12.99
N VAL A 157 -4.61 -1.01 -11.84
CA VAL A 157 -4.95 0.42 -11.83
C VAL A 157 -3.77 1.24 -12.31
N THR A 158 -4.02 2.40 -12.90
CA THR A 158 -2.97 3.28 -13.42
C THR A 158 -2.43 4.17 -12.32
N VAL A 159 -1.11 4.21 -12.11
CA VAL A 159 -0.40 5.21 -11.29
C VAL A 159 0.54 6.01 -12.17
N HIS A 160 0.52 7.34 -12.05
CA HIS A 160 1.32 8.23 -12.92
C HIS A 160 2.77 8.35 -12.41
N GLN A 161 3.42 7.20 -12.28
CA GLN A 161 4.82 7.06 -11.89
C GLN A 161 5.40 5.77 -12.48
N ASP A 162 6.70 5.74 -12.73
CA ASP A 162 7.41 4.51 -13.08
C ASP A 162 7.56 3.61 -11.84
N ALA A 163 6.44 3.04 -11.47
CA ALA A 163 6.27 2.15 -10.34
C ALA A 163 5.35 0.99 -10.71
N SER A 164 5.62 -0.18 -10.14
CA SER A 164 4.74 -1.34 -10.19
C SER A 164 4.46 -1.82 -8.79
N ILE A 165 3.19 -2.05 -8.46
CA ILE A 165 2.78 -2.61 -7.17
C ILE A 165 2.19 -3.98 -7.44
N PHE A 166 2.72 -4.97 -6.75
CA PHE A 166 2.24 -6.34 -6.77
C PHE A 166 1.65 -6.72 -5.41
N VAL A 167 0.65 -7.59 -5.43
CA VAL A 167 0.14 -8.29 -4.24
C VAL A 167 0.35 -9.78 -4.40
N SER A 168 0.59 -10.47 -3.30
CA SER A 168 0.70 -11.93 -3.29
C SER A 168 0.15 -12.53 -2.01
N ASP A 169 -0.54 -13.67 -2.15
CA ASP A 169 -0.96 -14.56 -1.07
C ASP A 169 -0.16 -15.84 -1.15
N LEU A 170 0.58 -16.18 -0.09
CA LEU A 170 1.36 -17.40 0.04
C LEU A 170 0.85 -18.23 1.21
N GLY A 171 0.72 -19.54 0.99
CA GLY A 171 0.53 -20.51 2.06
C GLY A 171 1.86 -21.05 2.60
N PRO A 172 1.81 -21.91 3.65
CA PRO A 172 3.01 -22.53 4.19
C PRO A 172 3.80 -23.32 3.14
N GLY A 173 5.08 -22.99 2.99
CA GLY A 173 5.99 -23.62 2.02
C GLY A 173 5.92 -23.06 0.60
N ASP A 174 5.06 -22.07 0.35
CA ASP A 174 5.03 -21.39 -0.94
C ASP A 174 6.18 -20.39 -1.06
N ALA A 175 6.64 -20.16 -2.31
CA ALA A 175 7.63 -19.17 -2.65
C ALA A 175 7.30 -18.50 -3.98
N VAL A 176 7.68 -17.24 -4.11
CA VAL A 176 7.68 -16.48 -5.37
C VAL A 176 8.99 -15.72 -5.51
N GLU A 177 9.33 -15.38 -6.74
CA GLU A 177 10.55 -14.64 -7.05
C GLU A 177 10.22 -13.38 -7.85
N HIS A 178 11.04 -12.34 -7.65
CA HIS A 178 11.00 -11.11 -8.44
C HIS A 178 12.41 -10.72 -8.88
N ALA A 179 12.59 -10.55 -10.18
CA ALA A 179 13.84 -10.02 -10.74
C ALA A 179 13.79 -8.49 -10.77
N ILE A 180 14.76 -7.86 -10.12
CA ILE A 180 14.91 -6.40 -10.11
C ILE A 180 15.81 -6.01 -11.28
N GLN A 181 15.29 -5.19 -12.19
CA GLN A 181 16.07 -4.70 -13.32
C GLN A 181 17.14 -3.70 -12.86
N PRO A 182 18.27 -3.58 -13.58
CA PRO A 182 19.29 -2.60 -13.23
C PRO A 182 18.72 -1.17 -13.10
N GLY A 183 19.10 -0.48 -12.02
CA GLY A 183 18.62 0.86 -11.71
C GLY A 183 17.24 0.92 -11.06
N ARG A 184 16.64 -0.21 -10.75
CA ARG A 184 15.37 -0.27 -10.01
C ARG A 184 15.60 -0.66 -8.55
N HIS A 185 14.58 -0.37 -7.75
CA HIS A 185 14.59 -0.50 -6.30
C HIS A 185 13.32 -1.21 -5.85
N ALA A 186 13.39 -1.94 -4.76
CA ALA A 186 12.21 -2.65 -4.26
C ALA A 186 11.92 -2.34 -2.80
N TRP A 187 10.61 -2.24 -2.49
CA TRP A 187 10.08 -2.25 -1.13
C TRP A 187 9.11 -3.42 -1.00
N VAL A 188 9.25 -4.19 0.07
CA VAL A 188 8.28 -5.25 0.46
C VAL A 188 7.58 -4.79 1.73
N GLN A 189 6.26 -4.91 1.78
CA GLN A 189 5.44 -4.62 2.97
C GLN A 189 4.62 -5.85 3.31
N VAL A 190 4.88 -6.45 4.46
CA VAL A 190 4.08 -7.58 4.95
C VAL A 190 2.78 -7.06 5.55
N ILE A 191 1.66 -7.61 5.11
CA ILE A 191 0.32 -7.25 5.60
C ILE A 191 -0.12 -8.23 6.69
N LEU A 192 -0.03 -9.54 6.39
CA LEU A 192 -0.42 -10.63 7.29
C LEU A 192 0.64 -11.72 7.28
N GLY A 193 0.74 -12.45 8.38
CA GLY A 193 1.59 -13.63 8.50
C GLY A 193 3.08 -13.31 8.66
N GLY A 194 3.92 -14.17 8.11
CA GLY A 194 5.37 -14.07 8.17
C GLY A 194 6.02 -14.42 6.84
N LEU A 195 6.97 -13.62 6.41
CA LEU A 195 7.66 -13.71 5.13
C LEU A 195 9.17 -13.80 5.35
N ARG A 196 9.84 -14.70 4.61
CA ARG A 196 11.29 -14.71 4.52
C ARG A 196 11.74 -14.12 3.17
N LEU A 197 12.45 -12.99 3.22
CA LEU A 197 12.95 -12.26 2.08
C LEU A 197 14.47 -12.45 1.97
N ASN A 198 14.95 -13.17 0.95
CA ASN A 198 16.37 -13.49 0.78
C ASN A 198 17.03 -14.01 2.09
N GLY A 199 16.29 -14.83 2.85
CA GLY A 199 16.76 -15.40 4.11
C GLY A 199 16.53 -14.52 5.36
N GLN A 200 16.02 -13.31 5.23
CA GLN A 200 15.67 -12.44 6.35
C GLN A 200 14.17 -12.60 6.71
N GLU A 201 13.88 -12.81 7.99
CA GLU A 201 12.53 -12.96 8.49
C GLU A 201 11.85 -11.60 8.69
N LEU A 202 10.60 -11.50 8.19
CA LEU A 202 9.70 -10.38 8.36
C LEU A 202 8.39 -10.86 8.95
N CYS A 203 7.81 -10.08 9.86
CA CYS A 203 6.49 -10.32 10.44
C CYS A 203 5.45 -9.34 9.87
N ALA A 204 4.17 -9.58 10.18
CA ALA A 204 3.10 -8.66 9.81
C ALA A 204 3.40 -7.22 10.25
N GLY A 205 3.21 -6.26 9.36
CA GLY A 205 3.51 -4.84 9.56
C GLY A 205 4.96 -4.44 9.26
N ASP A 206 5.89 -5.41 9.09
CA ASP A 206 7.26 -5.11 8.73
C ASP A 206 7.37 -4.69 7.26
N GLY A 207 8.30 -3.78 7.01
CA GLY A 207 8.75 -3.39 5.67
C GLY A 207 10.22 -3.73 5.45
N ALA A 208 10.60 -3.92 4.20
CA ALA A 208 12.00 -4.10 3.81
C ALA A 208 12.28 -3.42 2.48
N SER A 209 13.41 -2.74 2.38
CA SER A 209 13.85 -2.06 1.16
C SER A 209 15.17 -2.58 0.64
N THR A 210 15.37 -2.48 -0.66
CA THR A 210 16.66 -2.72 -1.30
C THR A 210 16.85 -1.89 -2.56
N SER A 211 18.10 -1.45 -2.76
CA SER A 211 18.59 -0.78 -3.98
C SER A 211 19.78 -1.52 -4.61
N GLY A 212 20.04 -2.76 -4.21
CA GLY A 212 21.24 -3.47 -4.65
C GLY A 212 21.09 -4.98 -4.80
N GLU A 213 19.87 -5.51 -4.67
CA GLU A 213 19.58 -6.92 -4.98
C GLU A 213 19.11 -7.02 -6.42
N GLU A 214 19.55 -8.03 -7.13
CA GLU A 214 19.11 -8.33 -8.51
C GLU A 214 17.89 -9.25 -8.53
N ARG A 215 17.64 -9.96 -7.42
CA ARG A 215 16.54 -10.90 -7.25
C ARG A 215 16.06 -10.94 -5.82
N LEU A 216 14.75 -10.95 -5.65
CA LEU A 216 14.07 -11.23 -4.39
C LEU A 216 13.48 -12.64 -4.42
N VAL A 217 13.77 -13.41 -3.39
CA VAL A 217 13.14 -14.71 -3.10
C VAL A 217 12.26 -14.48 -1.86
N LEU A 218 10.95 -14.66 -2.04
CA LEU A 218 9.94 -14.41 -1.00
C LEU A 218 9.29 -15.76 -0.68
N GLU A 219 9.54 -16.24 0.53
CA GLU A 219 9.10 -17.55 0.99
C GLU A 219 8.21 -17.39 2.22
N SER A 220 7.22 -18.24 2.38
CA SER A 220 6.35 -18.21 3.55
C SER A 220 6.30 -19.53 4.31
N SER A 221 6.22 -19.43 5.64
CA SER A 221 5.97 -20.54 6.56
C SER A 221 4.56 -20.57 7.12
N SER A 222 3.73 -19.59 6.79
CA SER A 222 2.35 -19.43 7.25
C SER A 222 1.45 -18.88 6.14
N GLU A 223 0.15 -18.69 6.39
CA GLU A 223 -0.68 -17.88 5.51
C GLU A 223 -0.19 -16.43 5.57
N THR A 224 0.24 -15.90 4.43
CA THR A 224 0.93 -14.61 4.34
C THR A 224 0.40 -13.80 3.18
N GLU A 225 0.14 -12.51 3.44
CA GLU A 225 -0.20 -11.50 2.43
C GLU A 225 0.83 -10.37 2.47
N PHE A 226 1.33 -9.94 1.32
CA PHE A 226 2.28 -8.84 1.21
C PHE A 226 2.14 -8.04 -0.07
N LEU A 227 2.63 -6.82 -0.05
CA LEU A 227 2.84 -5.97 -1.22
C LEU A 227 4.33 -5.93 -1.58
N LEU A 228 4.60 -5.93 -2.88
CA LEU A 228 5.93 -5.65 -3.44
C LEU A 228 5.82 -4.41 -4.34
N PHE A 229 6.67 -3.43 -4.09
CA PHE A 229 6.82 -2.24 -4.91
C PHE A 229 8.13 -2.34 -5.68
N ASP A 230 8.06 -2.20 -7.00
CA ASP A 230 9.20 -2.10 -7.91
C ASP A 230 9.23 -0.68 -8.46
N LEU A 231 10.27 0.07 -8.12
CA LEU A 231 10.36 1.53 -8.27
C LEU A 231 11.57 1.91 -9.12
N ALA A 232 11.46 3.01 -9.89
CA ALA A 232 12.58 3.64 -10.57
C ALA A 232 13.44 4.47 -9.61
#